data_cd4ffd7800668d650a92278379659431
#
_entry.id   cd4ffd7800668d650a92278379659431
#
_cell.length_a   1.000
_cell.length_b   1.000
_cell.length_c   1.000
_cell.angle_alpha   90.00
_cell.angle_beta   90.00
_cell.angle_gamma   90.00
#
_symmetry.space_group_name_H-M   'P 1'
#
loop_
_entity.id
_entity.type
_entity.pdbx_description
1 polymer ?
#
loop_
_entity_poly.entity_id
_entity_poly.type
_entity_poly.pdbx_seq_one_letter_code
_entity_poly.pdbx_strand_id
1 'polypeptide(L)'
;MELNESHEHSGSSGSKSKFEFWVVHSCQRPQPHSGAGEQGSIHGFLGPNGAGKSTTIRALIGVLKPQTGSVAILGQDPVAHPDVLRRVGYVPGDATLWDNLTGAEVFRALESLRKTPSNRALENELIDAFQLDPTKKIREYSTGNRRKVSLIAALSHEPELLIVDEPTAGLDPIMEQVFVTYVRKARTNGASVLLSSHILSEVEQLCDYVTVLKEGRAVASNEVSYLRKISAHRITATIPAVPQHLAGRGEVDFDAGHLSITCDASEVPDILRIIIDADGQDIISTAASLEEIFLRHYGETASGSESKASQ
;
A
#
# COMPACT_ATOMS: atom_id res chain seq x y z
N MET A 1 35.66 -9.55 -22.81
CA MET A 1 35.63 -10.40 -23.99
C MET A 1 34.93 -11.66 -23.59
N GLU A 2 33.72 -11.72 -23.94
CA GLU A 2 32.80 -12.71 -24.47
C GLU A 2 31.36 -12.33 -24.19
N LEU A 3 30.74 -11.96 -25.30
CA LEU A 3 29.29 -11.77 -25.46
C LEU A 3 28.64 -13.14 -25.46
N ASN A 4 27.52 -13.32 -24.80
CA ASN A 4 26.65 -14.45 -25.07
C ASN A 4 25.25 -13.90 -25.40
N GLU A 5 24.98 -13.90 -26.71
CA GLU A 5 23.66 -13.75 -27.31
C GLU A 5 22.82 -15.00 -27.02
N SER A 6 21.58 -14.85 -26.66
CA SER A 6 20.60 -15.91 -26.83
C SER A 6 19.19 -15.36 -27.06
N HIS A 7 18.82 -15.47 -28.34
CA HIS A 7 17.53 -15.81 -28.93
C HIS A 7 16.27 -15.02 -28.58
N GLU A 8 15.92 -14.18 -29.57
CA GLU A 8 14.56 -13.76 -29.86
C GLU A 8 13.63 -14.94 -30.10
N HIS A 9 12.47 -14.92 -29.43
CA HIS A 9 11.28 -15.58 -29.92
C HIS A 9 10.18 -14.54 -30.09
N SER A 10 9.86 -14.29 -31.34
CA SER A 10 8.73 -13.51 -31.83
C SER A 10 7.40 -14.16 -31.42
N GLY A 11 6.59 -13.40 -30.68
CA GLY A 11 5.21 -13.73 -30.39
C GLY A 11 4.44 -12.43 -30.09
N SER A 12 3.68 -11.97 -31.07
CA SER A 12 2.80 -10.79 -30.98
C SER A 12 1.74 -10.99 -29.92
N SER A 13 1.77 -10.21 -28.87
CA SER A 13 0.58 -9.87 -28.07
C SER A 13 0.86 -8.60 -27.28
N GLY A 14 -0.13 -7.72 -27.22
CA GLY A 14 -0.12 -6.34 -26.76
C GLY A 14 0.80 -6.06 -25.57
N SER A 15 1.66 -5.08 -25.76
CA SER A 15 2.57 -4.55 -24.73
C SER A 15 1.77 -4.00 -23.55
N LYS A 16 1.56 -4.82 -22.53
CA LYS A 16 1.19 -4.35 -21.19
C LYS A 16 2.45 -3.72 -20.60
N SER A 17 2.47 -2.39 -20.45
CA SER A 17 3.57 -1.70 -19.79
C SER A 17 3.64 -2.13 -18.32
N LYS A 18 4.74 -2.82 -17.95
CA LYS A 18 5.04 -3.18 -16.56
C LYS A 18 5.63 -1.97 -15.85
N PHE A 19 5.13 -1.65 -14.67
CA PHE A 19 5.81 -0.74 -13.74
C PHE A 19 6.89 -1.50 -12.99
N GLU A 20 8.14 -1.20 -13.22
CA GLU A 20 9.26 -1.77 -12.47
C GLU A 20 9.82 -0.72 -11.51
N PHE A 21 9.73 -0.98 -10.21
CA PHE A 21 10.40 -0.20 -9.19
C PHE A 21 11.67 -0.93 -8.77
N TRP A 22 12.82 -0.34 -9.05
CA TRP A 22 14.09 -0.83 -8.58
C TRP A 22 14.66 0.16 -7.56
N VAL A 23 14.64 -0.18 -6.28
CA VAL A 23 15.43 0.49 -5.25
C VAL A 23 16.49 -0.49 -4.77
N VAL A 24 17.71 -0.35 -5.25
CA VAL A 24 18.82 -1.20 -4.81
C VAL A 24 19.54 -0.49 -3.66
N HIS A 25 19.41 -1.02 -2.45
CA HIS A 25 20.31 -0.71 -1.33
C HIS A 25 21.49 -1.68 -1.33
N SER A 26 22.68 -1.13 -1.05
CA SER A 26 23.99 -1.77 -1.13
C SER A 26 24.13 -3.10 -0.38
N CYS A 27 24.98 -4.00 -0.96
CA CYS A 27 25.59 -5.19 -0.38
C CYS A 27 24.74 -6.44 -0.19
N GLN A 28 24.20 -6.93 -1.25
CA GLN A 28 23.99 -8.34 -1.66
C GLN A 28 22.97 -8.30 -2.78
N ARG A 29 23.22 -9.00 -3.89
CA ARG A 29 22.28 -9.05 -5.03
C ARG A 29 20.89 -9.41 -4.50
N PRO A 30 19.91 -8.51 -4.51
CA PRO A 30 18.54 -8.94 -4.33
C PRO A 30 18.16 -9.75 -5.57
N GLN A 31 17.55 -10.90 -5.37
CA GLN A 31 16.73 -11.52 -6.39
C GLN A 31 15.79 -10.42 -6.94
N PRO A 32 15.53 -10.38 -8.24
CA PRO A 32 14.58 -9.42 -8.81
C PRO A 32 13.20 -9.74 -8.24
N HIS A 33 12.88 -9.15 -7.11
CA HIS A 33 11.50 -9.09 -6.68
C HIS A 33 10.87 -8.03 -7.57
N SER A 34 10.34 -8.47 -8.70
CA SER A 34 9.53 -7.68 -9.60
C SER A 34 8.28 -7.25 -8.84
N GLY A 35 8.38 -6.14 -8.12
CA GLY A 35 7.25 -5.34 -7.73
C GLY A 35 6.69 -4.62 -8.97
N ALA A 36 6.58 -5.35 -10.07
CA ALA A 36 5.97 -4.87 -11.29
C ALA A 36 4.47 -4.88 -11.06
N GLY A 37 3.91 -3.76 -10.58
CA GLY A 37 2.49 -3.53 -10.63
C GLY A 37 2.03 -3.53 -12.09
N GLU A 38 0.99 -4.26 -12.41
CA GLU A 38 0.34 -4.14 -13.72
C GLU A 38 -0.20 -2.72 -13.88
N GLN A 39 -0.21 -2.19 -15.11
CA GLN A 39 -0.82 -0.89 -15.38
C GLN A 39 -2.26 -0.89 -14.87
N GLY A 40 -2.65 0.13 -14.10
CA GLY A 40 -3.94 0.17 -13.44
C GLY A 40 -4.01 -0.65 -12.15
N SER A 41 -2.88 -0.94 -11.47
CA SER A 41 -2.84 -1.57 -10.15
C SER A 41 -2.53 -0.58 -9.04
N ILE A 42 -2.91 -0.94 -7.82
CA ILE A 42 -2.60 -0.20 -6.60
C ILE A 42 -1.56 -1.00 -5.80
N HIS A 43 -0.39 -0.41 -5.58
CA HIS A 43 0.70 -1.00 -4.83
C HIS A 43 0.92 -0.27 -3.51
N GLY A 44 0.92 -1.01 -2.40
CA GLY A 44 1.12 -0.48 -1.05
C GLY A 44 2.57 -0.64 -0.57
N PHE A 45 3.17 0.42 -0.05
CA PHE A 45 4.35 0.35 0.81
C PHE A 45 3.91 0.36 2.25
N LEU A 46 4.06 -0.79 2.92
CA LEU A 46 3.71 -0.98 4.32
C LEU A 46 4.97 -0.98 5.20
N GLY A 47 4.90 -0.36 6.35
CA GLY A 47 5.97 -0.42 7.34
C GLY A 47 5.84 0.64 8.43
N PRO A 48 6.49 0.45 9.58
CA PRO A 48 6.44 1.41 10.67
C PRO A 48 7.08 2.76 10.28
N ASN A 49 6.91 3.75 11.15
CA ASN A 49 7.61 5.02 11.00
C ASN A 49 9.13 4.79 11.04
N GLY A 50 9.86 5.43 10.11
CA GLY A 50 11.30 5.20 9.95
C GLY A 50 11.69 3.99 9.08
N ALA A 51 10.74 3.19 8.59
CA ALA A 51 11.03 2.03 7.72
C ALA A 51 11.63 2.40 6.35
N GLY A 52 11.61 3.69 5.97
CA GLY A 52 12.17 4.14 4.70
C GLY A 52 11.13 4.45 3.62
N LYS A 53 9.82 4.38 3.90
CA LYS A 53 8.72 4.61 2.94
C LYS A 53 8.87 5.96 2.20
N SER A 54 8.82 7.07 2.95
CA SER A 54 8.93 8.42 2.36
C SER A 54 10.30 8.67 1.72
N THR A 55 11.37 8.07 2.24
CA THR A 55 12.72 8.17 1.63
C THR A 55 12.73 7.49 0.26
N THR A 56 12.12 6.32 0.14
CA THR A 56 11.96 5.59 -1.13
C THR A 56 11.12 6.40 -2.11
N ILE A 57 9.99 6.97 -1.67
CA ILE A 57 9.14 7.83 -2.50
C ILE A 57 9.92 9.07 -2.98
N ARG A 58 10.69 9.74 -2.09
CA ARG A 58 11.51 10.89 -2.48
C ARG A 58 12.60 10.54 -3.49
N ALA A 59 13.16 9.33 -3.43
CA ALA A 59 14.08 8.84 -4.45
C ALA A 59 13.34 8.59 -5.78
N LEU A 60 12.15 7.97 -5.74
CA LEU A 60 11.33 7.73 -6.93
C LEU A 60 10.96 9.01 -7.68
N ILE A 61 10.64 10.09 -6.97
CA ILE A 61 10.31 11.39 -7.59
C ILE A 61 11.55 12.27 -7.87
N GLY A 62 12.77 11.72 -7.74
CA GLY A 62 14.01 12.43 -8.05
C GLY A 62 14.46 13.50 -7.06
N VAL A 63 13.80 13.63 -5.89
CA VAL A 63 14.20 14.57 -4.82
C VAL A 63 15.46 14.08 -4.11
N LEU A 64 15.63 12.77 -3.97
CA LEU A 64 16.83 12.16 -3.40
C LEU A 64 17.51 11.30 -4.47
N LYS A 65 18.83 11.46 -4.59
CA LYS A 65 19.63 10.59 -5.46
C LYS A 65 20.09 9.37 -4.65
N PRO A 66 19.81 8.14 -5.11
CA PRO A 66 20.33 6.95 -4.44
C PRO A 66 21.85 6.91 -4.53
N GLN A 67 22.52 6.45 -3.47
CA GLN A 67 23.98 6.30 -3.46
C GLN A 67 24.44 5.17 -4.39
N THR A 68 23.61 4.14 -4.53
CA THR A 68 23.85 2.96 -5.38
C THR A 68 22.54 2.53 -6.03
N GLY A 69 22.65 1.87 -7.19
CA GLY A 69 21.49 1.42 -7.92
C GLY A 69 20.90 2.49 -8.84
N SER A 70 19.74 2.20 -9.39
CA SER A 70 19.00 3.07 -10.30
C SER A 70 17.52 3.16 -9.90
N VAL A 71 16.89 4.24 -10.26
CA VAL A 71 15.46 4.49 -10.05
C VAL A 71 14.84 4.75 -11.41
N ALA A 72 13.70 4.15 -11.68
CA ALA A 72 12.90 4.45 -12.85
C ALA A 72 11.44 4.65 -12.46
N ILE A 73 10.80 5.63 -13.08
CA ILE A 73 9.36 5.93 -12.98
C ILE A 73 8.78 6.02 -14.38
N LEU A 74 7.71 5.29 -14.66
CA LEU A 74 7.16 5.18 -16.01
C LEU A 74 8.23 4.83 -17.07
N GLY A 75 9.20 3.98 -16.70
CA GLY A 75 10.31 3.54 -17.55
C GLY A 75 11.43 4.55 -17.73
N GLN A 76 11.45 5.68 -17.04
CA GLN A 76 12.45 6.74 -17.17
C GLN A 76 13.10 7.09 -15.84
N ASP A 77 14.39 7.45 -15.85
CA ASP A 77 15.07 8.02 -14.71
C ASP A 77 14.54 9.45 -14.45
N PRO A 78 13.92 9.73 -13.31
CA PRO A 78 13.30 11.03 -13.03
C PRO A 78 14.32 12.16 -12.86
N VAL A 79 15.57 11.86 -12.60
CA VAL A 79 16.66 12.86 -12.50
C VAL A 79 17.17 13.21 -13.88
N ALA A 80 17.35 12.22 -14.75
CA ALA A 80 17.79 12.44 -16.13
C ALA A 80 16.67 12.99 -17.02
N HIS A 81 15.42 12.58 -16.78
CA HIS A 81 14.24 12.94 -17.57
C HIS A 81 13.12 13.50 -16.67
N PRO A 82 13.28 14.70 -16.08
CA PRO A 82 12.32 15.26 -15.11
C PRO A 82 10.92 15.51 -15.71
N ASP A 83 10.79 15.58 -17.02
CA ASP A 83 9.49 15.73 -17.69
C ASP A 83 8.54 14.55 -17.44
N VAL A 84 9.07 13.37 -17.07
CA VAL A 84 8.24 12.21 -16.69
C VAL A 84 7.35 12.54 -15.49
N LEU A 85 7.80 13.42 -14.61
CA LEU A 85 7.05 13.80 -13.42
C LEU A 85 5.78 14.62 -13.71
N ARG A 86 5.64 15.15 -14.92
CA ARG A 86 4.39 15.80 -15.35
C ARG A 86 3.21 14.81 -15.47
N ARG A 87 3.52 13.53 -15.61
CA ARG A 87 2.56 12.42 -15.69
C ARG A 87 2.27 11.80 -14.33
N VAL A 88 2.89 12.35 -13.27
CA VAL A 88 2.81 11.82 -11.89
C VAL A 88 2.02 12.79 -11.03
N GLY A 89 1.01 12.28 -10.33
CA GLY A 89 0.36 12.95 -9.20
C GLY A 89 1.09 12.59 -7.92
N TYR A 90 1.56 13.57 -7.17
CA TYR A 90 2.24 13.31 -5.91
C TYR A 90 1.58 14.03 -4.75
N VAL A 91 1.29 13.29 -3.68
CA VAL A 91 0.79 13.81 -2.41
C VAL A 91 1.81 13.46 -1.34
N PRO A 92 2.56 14.46 -0.80
CA PRO A 92 3.55 14.22 0.25
C PRO A 92 2.91 13.88 1.58
N GLY A 93 3.60 13.13 2.44
CA GLY A 93 3.17 12.81 3.80
C GLY A 93 2.97 14.06 4.67
N ASP A 94 3.81 15.06 4.48
CA ASP A 94 3.66 16.40 5.07
C ASP A 94 3.23 17.39 3.99
N ALA A 95 1.96 17.80 4.05
CA ALA A 95 1.37 18.69 3.07
C ALA A 95 1.77 20.17 3.35
N THR A 96 3.03 20.50 3.07
CA THR A 96 3.51 21.88 3.11
C THR A 96 3.09 22.61 1.85
N LEU A 97 2.17 23.55 1.97
CA LEU A 97 1.65 24.40 0.90
C LEU A 97 1.95 25.87 1.19
N TRP A 98 1.72 26.74 0.20
CA TRP A 98 1.96 28.20 0.34
C TRP A 98 0.87 28.86 1.19
N ASP A 99 1.21 29.25 2.41
CA ASP A 99 0.28 29.75 3.43
C ASP A 99 -0.55 30.97 3.00
N ASN A 100 -0.03 31.82 2.12
CA ASN A 100 -0.68 33.04 1.67
C ASN A 100 -1.62 32.85 0.47
N LEU A 101 -1.54 31.72 -0.22
CA LEU A 101 -2.42 31.39 -1.34
C LEU A 101 -3.72 30.78 -0.85
N THR A 102 -4.78 30.97 -1.62
CA THR A 102 -6.03 30.23 -1.44
C THR A 102 -5.91 28.82 -2.04
N GLY A 103 -6.84 27.90 -1.69
CA GLY A 103 -6.88 26.58 -2.30
C GLY A 103 -6.93 26.63 -3.83
N ALA A 104 -7.80 27.50 -4.37
CA ALA A 104 -7.91 27.69 -5.81
C ALA A 104 -6.63 28.24 -6.47
N GLU A 105 -5.90 29.12 -5.79
CA GLU A 105 -4.62 29.64 -6.27
C GLU A 105 -3.53 28.56 -6.24
N VAL A 106 -3.54 27.68 -5.23
CA VAL A 106 -2.62 26.51 -5.17
C VAL A 106 -2.88 25.58 -6.33
N PHE A 107 -4.13 25.25 -6.69
CA PHE A 107 -4.44 24.42 -7.85
C PHE A 107 -3.84 25.00 -9.13
N ARG A 108 -4.03 26.32 -9.38
CA ARG A 108 -3.49 27.00 -10.56
C ARG A 108 -1.96 27.05 -10.55
N ALA A 109 -1.34 27.29 -9.39
CA ALA A 109 0.11 27.32 -9.24
C ALA A 109 0.72 25.94 -9.56
N LEU A 110 0.17 24.86 -9.01
CA LEU A 110 0.64 23.50 -9.28
C LEU A 110 0.43 23.10 -10.76
N GLU A 111 -0.70 23.48 -11.35
CA GLU A 111 -0.96 23.26 -12.78
C GLU A 111 0.06 23.99 -13.66
N SER A 112 0.36 25.25 -13.35
CA SER A 112 1.36 26.04 -14.07
C SER A 112 2.76 25.44 -13.96
N LEU A 113 3.16 24.98 -12.78
CA LEU A 113 4.47 24.32 -12.57
C LEU A 113 4.56 23.00 -13.33
N ARG A 114 3.50 22.23 -13.34
CA ARG A 114 3.42 20.94 -14.04
C ARG A 114 3.37 21.11 -15.57
N LYS A 115 2.90 22.25 -16.05
CA LYS A 115 2.66 22.53 -17.48
C LYS A 115 1.67 21.55 -18.15
N THR A 116 0.83 20.92 -17.36
CA THR A 116 -0.23 20.02 -17.81
C THR A 116 -1.55 20.52 -17.25
N PRO A 117 -2.58 20.76 -18.06
CA PRO A 117 -3.86 21.26 -17.59
C PRO A 117 -4.56 20.23 -16.68
N SER A 118 -5.28 20.73 -15.69
CA SER A 118 -6.17 19.91 -14.88
C SER A 118 -7.54 19.76 -15.54
N ASN A 119 -8.19 18.62 -15.33
CA ASN A 119 -9.59 18.42 -15.69
C ASN A 119 -10.48 19.22 -14.74
N ARG A 120 -11.01 20.36 -15.21
CA ARG A 120 -11.80 21.28 -14.40
C ARG A 120 -13.11 20.67 -13.89
N ALA A 121 -13.72 19.78 -14.67
CA ALA A 121 -14.93 19.10 -14.22
C ALA A 121 -14.63 18.17 -13.05
N LEU A 122 -13.55 17.40 -13.15
CA LEU A 122 -13.10 16.53 -12.06
C LEU A 122 -12.58 17.33 -10.85
N GLU A 123 -11.90 18.47 -11.07
CA GLU A 123 -11.45 19.36 -9.98
C GLU A 123 -12.64 19.84 -9.15
N ASN A 124 -13.70 20.31 -9.82
CA ASN A 124 -14.93 20.75 -9.14
C ASN A 124 -15.64 19.60 -8.42
N GLU A 125 -15.76 18.43 -9.07
CA GLU A 125 -16.31 17.22 -8.48
C GLU A 125 -15.55 16.83 -7.19
N LEU A 126 -14.22 16.89 -7.23
CA LEU A 126 -13.36 16.61 -6.07
C LEU A 126 -13.52 17.65 -4.96
N ILE A 127 -13.59 18.94 -5.29
CA ILE A 127 -13.82 20.03 -4.33
C ILE A 127 -15.12 19.79 -3.56
N ASP A 128 -16.19 19.44 -4.27
CA ASP A 128 -17.50 19.16 -3.66
C ASP A 128 -17.45 17.89 -2.81
N ALA A 129 -16.87 16.80 -3.33
CA ALA A 129 -16.78 15.52 -2.63
C ALA A 129 -15.95 15.61 -1.34
N PHE A 130 -14.82 16.31 -1.38
CA PHE A 130 -13.99 16.56 -0.21
C PHE A 130 -14.51 17.68 0.70
N GLN A 131 -15.61 18.33 0.33
CA GLN A 131 -16.22 19.46 1.07
C GLN A 131 -15.18 20.55 1.38
N LEU A 132 -14.39 20.92 0.37
CA LEU A 132 -13.35 21.94 0.51
C LEU A 132 -13.89 23.30 0.08
N ASP A 133 -13.67 24.33 0.89
CA ASP A 133 -13.89 25.71 0.47
C ASP A 133 -12.61 26.28 -0.18
N PRO A 134 -12.47 26.29 -1.51
CA PRO A 134 -11.22 26.65 -2.17
C PRO A 134 -10.88 28.14 -2.09
N THR A 135 -11.75 28.95 -1.54
CA THR A 135 -11.56 30.44 -1.42
C THR A 135 -10.73 30.80 -0.20
N LYS A 136 -10.63 29.91 0.80
CA LYS A 136 -9.85 30.14 2.03
C LYS A 136 -8.36 30.07 1.76
N LYS A 137 -7.57 30.83 2.52
CA LYS A 137 -6.11 30.76 2.49
C LYS A 137 -5.62 29.48 3.18
N ILE A 138 -4.48 28.95 2.70
CA ILE A 138 -3.90 27.72 3.24
C ILE A 138 -3.61 27.80 4.74
N ARG A 139 -3.19 28.97 5.24
CA ARG A 139 -2.97 29.18 6.68
C ARG A 139 -4.23 29.04 7.54
N GLU A 140 -5.41 29.14 6.94
CA GLU A 140 -6.72 29.06 7.62
C GLU A 140 -7.25 27.61 7.63
N TYR A 141 -6.61 26.71 6.90
CA TYR A 141 -7.01 25.30 6.86
C TYR A 141 -6.40 24.51 8.02
N SER A 142 -7.18 23.55 8.51
CA SER A 142 -6.66 22.44 9.34
C SER A 142 -5.70 21.58 8.54
N THR A 143 -4.93 20.72 9.22
CA THR A 143 -4.05 19.74 8.57
C THR A 143 -4.82 18.86 7.59
N GLY A 144 -6.01 18.37 7.97
CA GLY A 144 -6.87 17.59 7.08
C GLY A 144 -7.31 18.36 5.83
N ASN A 145 -7.68 19.64 5.95
CA ASN A 145 -8.05 20.43 4.78
C ASN A 145 -6.86 20.75 3.87
N ARG A 146 -5.66 20.97 4.41
CA ARG A 146 -4.42 21.07 3.60
C ARG A 146 -4.16 19.77 2.84
N ARG A 147 -4.41 18.61 3.47
CA ARG A 147 -4.34 17.31 2.81
C ARG A 147 -5.32 17.19 1.66
N LYS A 148 -6.58 17.60 1.87
CA LYS A 148 -7.60 17.63 0.80
C LYS A 148 -7.15 18.46 -0.40
N VAL A 149 -6.54 19.63 -0.19
CA VAL A 149 -5.99 20.45 -1.29
C VAL A 149 -4.96 19.67 -2.09
N SER A 150 -4.01 18.97 -1.42
CA SER A 150 -2.99 18.18 -2.08
C SER A 150 -3.58 17.01 -2.88
N LEU A 151 -4.57 16.30 -2.31
CA LEU A 151 -5.28 15.20 -2.96
C LEU A 151 -6.04 15.66 -4.21
N ILE A 152 -6.80 16.76 -4.10
CA ILE A 152 -7.54 17.35 -5.23
C ILE A 152 -6.58 17.74 -6.36
N ALA A 153 -5.50 18.44 -6.02
CA ALA A 153 -4.49 18.85 -7.01
C ALA A 153 -3.80 17.67 -7.71
N ALA A 154 -3.58 16.57 -6.98
CA ALA A 154 -2.94 15.38 -7.54
C ALA A 154 -3.88 14.53 -8.40
N LEU A 155 -5.17 14.46 -8.04
CA LEU A 155 -6.16 13.66 -8.77
C LEU A 155 -6.74 14.38 -9.98
N SER A 156 -6.93 15.71 -9.90
CA SER A 156 -7.63 16.51 -10.93
C SER A 156 -6.91 16.57 -12.27
N HIS A 157 -5.62 16.24 -12.34
CA HIS A 157 -4.89 16.21 -13.60
C HIS A 157 -4.84 14.82 -14.27
N GLU A 158 -5.54 13.84 -13.69
CA GLU A 158 -5.65 12.47 -14.22
C GLU A 158 -4.27 11.86 -14.51
N PRO A 159 -3.43 11.67 -13.48
CA PRO A 159 -2.07 11.18 -13.65
C PRO A 159 -2.04 9.72 -14.14
N GLU A 160 -0.99 9.35 -14.87
CA GLU A 160 -0.72 7.94 -15.19
C GLU A 160 -0.21 7.16 -13.97
N LEU A 161 0.48 7.85 -13.07
CA LEU A 161 0.92 7.31 -11.79
C LEU A 161 0.58 8.29 -10.67
N LEU A 162 -0.19 7.83 -9.69
CA LEU A 162 -0.49 8.56 -8.48
C LEU A 162 0.38 8.01 -7.33
N ILE A 163 1.20 8.86 -6.73
CA ILE A 163 2.02 8.52 -5.55
C ILE A 163 1.45 9.27 -4.35
N VAL A 164 1.07 8.55 -3.32
CA VAL A 164 0.49 9.13 -2.09
C VAL A 164 1.23 8.62 -0.86
N ASP A 165 1.82 9.53 -0.11
CA ASP A 165 2.55 9.23 1.10
C ASP A 165 1.65 9.51 2.31
N GLU A 166 1.22 8.45 3.03
CA GLU A 166 0.34 8.50 4.20
C GLU A 166 -0.96 9.32 3.95
N PRO A 167 -1.78 8.98 2.93
CA PRO A 167 -2.85 9.83 2.41
C PRO A 167 -3.98 10.13 3.40
N THR A 168 -4.27 9.23 4.31
CA THR A 168 -5.39 9.32 5.25
C THR A 168 -5.02 10.07 6.53
N ALA A 169 -3.73 10.33 6.75
CA ALA A 169 -3.26 11.06 7.93
C ALA A 169 -3.97 12.42 8.09
N GLY A 170 -4.77 12.56 9.14
CA GLY A 170 -5.54 13.78 9.44
C GLY A 170 -6.86 13.95 8.69
N LEU A 171 -7.29 12.96 7.93
CA LEU A 171 -8.66 12.89 7.39
C LEU A 171 -9.60 12.26 8.43
N ASP A 172 -10.85 12.65 8.38
CA ASP A 172 -11.90 11.94 9.10
C ASP A 172 -12.37 10.70 8.31
N PRO A 173 -13.04 9.73 8.95
CA PRO A 173 -13.43 8.48 8.30
C PRO A 173 -14.30 8.64 7.04
N ILE A 174 -15.11 9.73 6.96
CA ILE A 174 -15.92 9.99 5.77
C ILE A 174 -15.03 10.42 4.62
N MET A 175 -14.06 11.28 4.88
CA MET A 175 -13.12 11.77 3.87
C MET A 175 -12.13 10.67 3.44
N GLU A 176 -11.79 9.72 4.31
CA GLU A 176 -11.06 8.51 3.94
C GLU A 176 -11.83 7.68 2.90
N GLN A 177 -13.14 7.49 3.08
CA GLN A 177 -13.97 6.78 2.11
C GLN A 177 -14.08 7.53 0.77
N VAL A 178 -14.14 8.86 0.80
CA VAL A 178 -14.07 9.69 -0.41
C VAL A 178 -12.73 9.46 -1.12
N PHE A 179 -11.61 9.50 -0.39
CA PHE A 179 -10.29 9.21 -0.94
C PHE A 179 -10.23 7.81 -1.61
N VAL A 180 -10.68 6.77 -0.90
CA VAL A 180 -10.75 5.39 -1.42
C VAL A 180 -11.54 5.33 -2.74
N THR A 181 -12.67 6.02 -2.79
CA THR A 181 -13.54 6.05 -3.97
C THR A 181 -12.82 6.66 -5.18
N TYR A 182 -12.15 7.79 -4.99
CA TYR A 182 -11.47 8.48 -6.09
C TYR A 182 -10.16 7.81 -6.52
N VAL A 183 -9.45 7.15 -5.61
CA VAL A 183 -8.31 6.29 -5.97
C VAL A 183 -8.76 5.12 -6.84
N ARG A 184 -9.86 4.46 -6.48
CA ARG A 184 -10.44 3.37 -7.30
C ARG A 184 -10.93 3.89 -8.66
N LYS A 185 -11.52 5.09 -8.71
CA LYS A 185 -11.93 5.73 -9.97
C LYS A 185 -10.72 6.03 -10.85
N ALA A 186 -9.63 6.58 -10.29
CA ALA A 186 -8.38 6.82 -11.01
C ALA A 186 -7.79 5.52 -11.58
N ARG A 187 -7.75 4.44 -10.76
CA ARG A 187 -7.34 3.11 -11.22
C ARG A 187 -8.18 2.60 -12.39
N THR A 188 -9.50 2.69 -12.29
CA THR A 188 -10.42 2.26 -13.37
C THR A 188 -10.19 3.04 -14.67
N ASN A 189 -9.75 4.29 -14.56
CA ASN A 189 -9.36 5.14 -15.69
C ASN A 189 -7.92 4.85 -16.19
N GLY A 190 -7.24 3.83 -15.64
CA GLY A 190 -5.93 3.36 -16.11
C GLY A 190 -4.74 3.91 -15.32
N ALA A 191 -4.94 4.72 -14.30
CA ALA A 191 -3.84 5.16 -13.44
C ALA A 191 -3.32 4.02 -12.58
N SER A 192 -2.01 3.93 -12.44
CA SER A 192 -1.39 3.13 -11.38
C SER A 192 -1.24 3.96 -10.12
N VAL A 193 -1.26 3.31 -8.96
CA VAL A 193 -1.17 4.00 -7.68
C VAL A 193 -0.09 3.37 -6.82
N LEU A 194 0.79 4.20 -6.25
CA LEU A 194 1.71 3.83 -5.20
C LEU A 194 1.28 4.51 -3.91
N LEU A 195 0.89 3.72 -2.93
CA LEU A 195 0.42 4.16 -1.63
C LEU A 195 1.42 3.79 -0.54
N SER A 196 1.85 4.74 0.29
CA SER A 196 2.53 4.37 1.54
C SER A 196 1.56 4.44 2.71
N SER A 197 1.63 3.45 3.60
CA SER A 197 0.87 3.47 4.85
C SER A 197 1.62 2.69 5.95
N HIS A 198 1.34 3.06 7.18
CA HIS A 198 1.68 2.25 8.35
C HIS A 198 0.45 1.51 8.89
N ILE A 199 -0.72 1.75 8.29
CA ILE A 199 -2.01 1.16 8.65
C ILE A 199 -2.33 0.03 7.68
N LEU A 200 -2.39 -1.17 8.21
CA LEU A 200 -2.52 -2.37 7.41
C LEU A 200 -3.88 -2.52 6.76
N SER A 201 -4.96 -2.15 7.48
CA SER A 201 -6.32 -2.18 6.96
C SER A 201 -6.52 -1.30 5.73
N GLU A 202 -5.81 -0.18 5.62
CA GLU A 202 -5.81 0.66 4.41
C GLU A 202 -5.23 -0.08 3.20
N VAL A 203 -4.10 -0.76 3.42
CA VAL A 203 -3.44 -1.54 2.37
C VAL A 203 -4.33 -2.72 1.95
N GLU A 204 -4.93 -3.42 2.91
CA GLU A 204 -5.88 -4.52 2.64
C GLU A 204 -7.10 -4.07 1.83
N GLN A 205 -7.60 -2.89 2.13
CA GLN A 205 -8.80 -2.34 1.48
C GLN A 205 -8.55 -1.86 0.05
N LEU A 206 -7.36 -1.28 -0.19
CA LEU A 206 -7.08 -0.56 -1.43
C LEU A 206 -6.14 -1.28 -2.37
N CYS A 207 -5.13 -1.99 -1.85
CA CYS A 207 -4.01 -2.45 -2.65
C CYS A 207 -4.24 -3.82 -3.27
N ASP A 208 -3.70 -4.00 -4.48
CA ASP A 208 -3.58 -5.29 -5.15
C ASP A 208 -2.29 -6.01 -4.72
N TYR A 209 -1.21 -5.23 -4.55
CA TYR A 209 0.12 -5.67 -4.16
C TYR A 209 0.60 -4.89 -2.94
N VAL A 210 1.41 -5.52 -2.12
CA VAL A 210 2.06 -4.87 -0.97
C VAL A 210 3.53 -5.24 -0.90
N THR A 211 4.36 -4.23 -0.67
CA THR A 211 5.77 -4.39 -0.29
C THR A 211 5.95 -3.91 1.14
N VAL A 212 6.44 -4.80 1.97
CA VAL A 212 6.73 -4.50 3.37
C VAL A 212 8.15 -3.99 3.49
N LEU A 213 8.29 -2.80 4.08
CA LEU A 213 9.57 -2.15 4.33
C LEU A 213 9.95 -2.21 5.81
N LYS A 214 11.20 -2.56 6.10
CA LYS A 214 11.81 -2.51 7.44
C LYS A 214 13.25 -2.02 7.30
N GLU A 215 13.64 -1.01 8.08
CA GLU A 215 15.01 -0.49 8.13
C GLU A 215 15.59 -0.20 6.73
N GLY A 216 14.78 0.38 5.85
CA GLY A 216 15.18 0.72 4.48
C GLY A 216 15.30 -0.47 3.52
N ARG A 217 14.80 -1.64 3.88
CA ARG A 217 14.82 -2.86 3.05
C ARG A 217 13.42 -3.37 2.78
N ALA A 218 13.19 -3.87 1.57
CA ALA A 218 11.99 -4.65 1.28
C ALA A 218 12.20 -6.07 1.84
N VAL A 219 11.35 -6.45 2.79
CA VAL A 219 11.42 -7.76 3.46
C VAL A 219 10.41 -8.76 2.89
N ALA A 220 9.33 -8.28 2.31
CA ALA A 220 8.34 -9.08 1.61
C ALA A 220 7.68 -8.24 0.50
N SER A 221 7.28 -8.89 -0.60
CA SER A 221 6.51 -8.26 -1.67
C SER A 221 5.61 -9.32 -2.30
N ASN A 222 4.29 -9.15 -2.17
CA ASN A 222 3.31 -10.14 -2.60
C ASN A 222 1.99 -9.48 -3.03
N GLU A 223 1.15 -10.24 -3.72
CA GLU A 223 -0.26 -9.89 -3.89
C GLU A 223 -1.01 -9.94 -2.56
N VAL A 224 -1.85 -8.96 -2.29
CA VAL A 224 -2.71 -8.95 -1.10
C VAL A 224 -3.66 -10.15 -1.10
N SER A 225 -4.16 -10.55 -2.27
CA SER A 225 -4.99 -11.74 -2.46
C SER A 225 -4.28 -13.05 -2.05
N TYR A 226 -2.97 -13.15 -2.35
CA TYR A 226 -2.15 -14.29 -1.97
C TYR A 226 -1.92 -14.32 -0.46
N LEU A 227 -1.58 -13.17 0.12
CA LEU A 227 -1.40 -13.05 1.57
C LEU A 227 -2.67 -13.45 2.34
N ARG A 228 -3.85 -13.06 1.86
CA ARG A 228 -5.14 -13.49 2.43
C ARG A 228 -5.37 -15.00 2.34
N LYS A 229 -4.92 -15.64 1.25
CA LYS A 229 -5.09 -17.10 1.05
C LYS A 229 -4.20 -17.93 1.96
N ILE A 230 -2.97 -17.48 2.20
CA ILE A 230 -2.01 -18.14 3.09
C ILE A 230 -2.20 -17.73 4.55
N SER A 231 -3.07 -16.76 4.82
CA SER A 231 -3.37 -16.31 6.16
C SER A 231 -4.10 -17.39 6.92
N ALA A 232 -3.61 -17.69 8.10
CA ALA A 232 -4.35 -18.49 9.04
C ALA A 232 -5.71 -17.85 9.32
N HIS A 233 -6.74 -18.64 9.46
CA HIS A 233 -8.05 -18.19 9.92
C HIS A 233 -8.13 -18.33 11.43
N ARG A 234 -8.69 -17.32 12.09
CA ARG A 234 -9.06 -17.41 13.50
C ARG A 234 -10.55 -17.64 13.60
N ILE A 235 -10.93 -18.73 14.29
CA ILE A 235 -12.31 -19.04 14.61
C ILE A 235 -12.44 -18.93 16.12
N THR A 236 -13.39 -18.13 16.59
CA THR A 236 -13.74 -18.03 17.99
C THR A 236 -15.17 -18.53 18.19
N ALA A 237 -15.42 -19.21 19.30
CA ALA A 237 -16.74 -19.71 19.67
C ALA A 237 -16.87 -19.86 21.18
N THR A 238 -18.10 -19.87 21.67
CA THR A 238 -18.42 -20.28 23.04
C THR A 238 -18.86 -21.73 23.01
N ILE A 239 -18.12 -22.63 23.68
CA ILE A 239 -18.39 -24.08 23.73
C ILE A 239 -18.22 -24.62 25.15
N PRO A 240 -18.97 -25.69 25.54
CA PRO A 240 -18.85 -26.27 26.88
C PRO A 240 -17.50 -26.95 27.13
N ALA A 241 -16.92 -27.57 26.11
CA ALA A 241 -15.62 -28.24 26.16
C ALA A 241 -14.99 -28.35 24.78
N VAL A 242 -13.66 -28.45 24.70
CA VAL A 242 -12.93 -28.60 23.43
C VAL A 242 -13.20 -29.99 22.83
N PRO A 243 -13.76 -30.10 21.62
CA PRO A 243 -13.94 -31.38 20.94
C PRO A 243 -12.60 -32.06 20.64
N GLN A 244 -12.51 -33.37 20.88
CA GLN A 244 -11.26 -34.13 20.61
C GLN A 244 -10.81 -34.05 19.14
N HIS A 245 -11.74 -33.86 18.21
CA HIS A 245 -11.46 -33.76 16.76
C HIS A 245 -10.81 -32.43 16.33
N LEU A 246 -10.70 -31.45 17.22
CA LEU A 246 -9.95 -30.20 16.99
C LEU A 246 -8.45 -30.37 17.27
N ALA A 247 -8.05 -31.41 17.99
CA ALA A 247 -6.64 -31.68 18.30
C ALA A 247 -5.83 -31.91 17.01
N GLY A 248 -4.79 -31.09 16.80
CA GLY A 248 -3.92 -31.19 15.63
C GLY A 248 -4.40 -30.45 14.36
N ARG A 249 -5.55 -29.76 14.40
CA ARG A 249 -6.08 -28.97 13.27
C ARG A 249 -5.77 -27.48 13.36
N GLY A 250 -4.80 -27.11 14.17
CA GLY A 250 -4.36 -25.72 14.36
C GLY A 250 -3.93 -25.45 15.78
N GLU A 251 -3.66 -24.20 16.06
CA GLU A 251 -3.32 -23.72 17.40
C GLU A 251 -4.62 -23.42 18.16
N VAL A 252 -4.88 -24.21 19.19
CA VAL A 252 -6.14 -24.13 19.97
C VAL A 252 -5.84 -23.49 21.31
N ASP A 253 -6.55 -22.43 21.64
CA ASP A 253 -6.62 -21.80 22.95
C ASP A 253 -8.05 -21.92 23.48
N PHE A 254 -8.18 -22.33 24.75
CA PHE A 254 -9.48 -22.50 25.39
C PHE A 254 -9.43 -22.06 26.84
N ASP A 255 -10.21 -21.05 27.15
CA ASP A 255 -10.34 -20.51 28.50
C ASP A 255 -11.80 -20.19 28.83
N ALA A 256 -12.26 -20.66 29.99
CA ALA A 256 -13.58 -20.35 30.55
C ALA A 256 -14.77 -20.51 29.58
N GLY A 257 -14.73 -21.50 28.70
CA GLY A 257 -15.79 -21.76 27.72
C GLY A 257 -15.60 -20.99 26.39
N HIS A 258 -14.58 -20.16 26.27
CA HIS A 258 -14.22 -19.47 25.03
C HIS A 258 -13.14 -20.26 24.28
N LEU A 259 -13.48 -20.71 23.07
CA LEU A 259 -12.55 -21.34 22.14
C LEU A 259 -11.99 -20.28 21.20
N SER A 260 -10.68 -20.31 20.97
CA SER A 260 -10.02 -19.65 19.87
C SER A 260 -9.14 -20.66 19.14
N ILE A 261 -9.37 -20.84 17.84
CA ILE A 261 -8.56 -21.72 17.01
C ILE A 261 -8.01 -20.97 15.81
N THR A 262 -6.71 -21.12 15.59
CA THR A 262 -6.02 -20.57 14.41
C THR A 262 -5.65 -21.72 13.49
N CYS A 263 -6.20 -21.74 12.27
CA CYS A 263 -6.08 -22.83 11.29
C CYS A 263 -5.87 -22.32 9.88
N ASP A 264 -5.51 -23.19 8.96
CA ASP A 264 -5.46 -22.88 7.54
C ASP A 264 -6.87 -22.65 6.96
N ALA A 265 -6.98 -21.78 5.94
CA ALA A 265 -8.25 -21.47 5.29
C ALA A 265 -8.99 -22.71 4.76
N SER A 266 -8.25 -23.74 4.35
CA SER A 266 -8.80 -25.00 3.85
C SER A 266 -9.50 -25.84 4.92
N GLU A 267 -9.13 -25.65 6.20
CA GLU A 267 -9.67 -26.40 7.34
C GLU A 267 -10.91 -25.73 7.96
N VAL A 268 -11.15 -24.46 7.63
CA VAL A 268 -12.26 -23.66 8.20
C VAL A 268 -13.61 -24.38 8.10
N PRO A 269 -14.03 -24.96 6.94
CA PRO A 269 -15.33 -25.60 6.84
C PRO A 269 -15.49 -26.80 7.78
N ASP A 270 -14.42 -27.60 7.96
CA ASP A 270 -14.46 -28.78 8.81
C ASP A 270 -14.45 -28.39 10.29
N ILE A 271 -13.66 -27.41 10.65
CA ILE A 271 -13.60 -26.88 12.02
C ILE A 271 -14.96 -26.26 12.42
N LEU A 272 -15.59 -25.50 11.53
CA LEU A 272 -16.92 -24.94 11.78
C LEU A 272 -17.96 -26.02 12.02
N ARG A 273 -17.93 -27.13 11.27
CA ARG A 273 -18.82 -28.28 11.50
C ARG A 273 -18.60 -28.88 12.88
N ILE A 274 -17.35 -29.12 13.24
CA ILE A 274 -16.99 -29.69 14.56
C ILE A 274 -17.50 -28.80 15.70
N ILE A 275 -17.36 -27.48 15.56
CA ILE A 275 -17.82 -26.52 16.58
C ILE A 275 -19.36 -26.52 16.67
N ILE A 276 -20.06 -26.55 15.54
CA ILE A 276 -21.53 -26.60 15.48
C ILE A 276 -22.04 -27.90 16.10
N ASP A 277 -21.43 -29.04 15.77
CA ASP A 277 -21.80 -30.35 16.31
C ASP A 277 -21.54 -30.45 17.83
N ALA A 278 -20.68 -29.58 18.37
CA ALA A 278 -20.38 -29.44 19.80
C ALA A 278 -21.24 -28.36 20.51
N ASP A 279 -22.38 -28.00 19.94
CA ASP A 279 -23.28 -26.94 20.45
C ASP A 279 -22.60 -25.57 20.58
N GLY A 280 -21.63 -25.26 19.72
CA GLY A 280 -20.92 -23.99 19.71
C GLY A 280 -21.84 -22.83 19.39
N GLN A 281 -21.73 -21.76 20.18
CA GLN A 281 -22.45 -20.50 20.05
C GLN A 281 -21.48 -19.34 19.77
N ASP A 282 -22.03 -18.21 19.35
CA ASP A 282 -21.27 -16.98 19.06
C ASP A 282 -20.06 -17.23 18.13
N ILE A 283 -20.26 -18.06 17.09
CA ILE A 283 -19.18 -18.46 16.20
C ILE A 283 -18.81 -17.28 15.29
N ILE A 284 -17.56 -16.86 15.38
CA ILE A 284 -16.97 -15.83 14.53
C ILE A 284 -15.78 -16.45 13.80
N SER A 285 -15.78 -16.36 12.46
CA SER A 285 -14.66 -16.78 11.64
C SER A 285 -14.09 -15.55 10.92
N THR A 286 -12.85 -15.22 11.22
CA THR A 286 -12.14 -14.10 10.58
C THR A 286 -10.88 -14.63 9.93
N ALA A 287 -10.59 -14.20 8.69
CA ALA A 287 -9.25 -14.36 8.15
C ALA A 287 -8.28 -13.58 9.05
N ALA A 288 -7.11 -14.17 9.33
CA ALA A 288 -6.06 -13.43 10.05
C ALA A 288 -5.77 -12.13 9.29
N SER A 289 -5.65 -11.05 10.03
CA SER A 289 -5.26 -9.78 9.44
C SER A 289 -3.83 -9.88 8.90
N LEU A 290 -3.51 -9.09 7.88
CA LEU A 290 -2.11 -8.96 7.44
C LEU A 290 -1.20 -8.54 8.62
N GLU A 291 -1.74 -7.94 9.66
CA GLU A 291 -1.03 -7.56 10.89
C GLU A 291 -0.57 -8.79 11.68
N GLU A 292 -1.40 -9.81 11.79
CA GLU A 292 -1.03 -11.08 12.41
C GLU A 292 -0.01 -11.85 11.59
N ILE A 293 -0.13 -11.81 10.26
CA ILE A 293 0.87 -12.38 9.33
C ILE A 293 2.20 -11.64 9.48
N PHE A 294 2.12 -10.33 9.53
CA PHE A 294 3.28 -9.46 9.72
C PHE A 294 3.97 -9.74 11.06
N LEU A 295 3.22 -9.82 12.15
CA LEU A 295 3.76 -10.10 13.49
C LEU A 295 4.40 -11.49 13.56
N ARG A 296 3.83 -12.52 12.93
CA ARG A 296 4.43 -13.86 12.84
C ARG A 296 5.77 -13.82 12.10
N HIS A 297 5.83 -13.25 10.91
CA HIS A 297 7.07 -13.17 10.13
C HIS A 297 8.12 -12.25 10.76
N TYR A 298 7.72 -11.26 11.54
CA TYR A 298 8.63 -10.35 12.26
C TYR A 298 9.02 -10.84 13.64
N GLY A 299 8.13 -11.58 14.35
CA GLY A 299 8.39 -12.16 15.67
C GLY A 299 9.43 -13.29 15.61
N GLU A 300 9.38 -14.13 14.60
CA GLU A 300 10.32 -15.26 14.42
C GLU A 300 11.75 -14.80 14.09
N THR A 301 11.93 -13.65 13.41
CA THR A 301 13.27 -13.09 13.18
C THR A 301 13.87 -12.41 14.42
N ALA A 302 13.07 -11.98 15.39
CA ALA A 302 13.57 -11.40 16.64
C ALA A 302 14.06 -12.46 17.62
N SER A 303 13.45 -13.65 17.66
CA SER A 303 13.85 -14.75 18.52
C SER A 303 15.05 -15.56 18.01
N GLY A 304 15.37 -15.48 16.73
CA GLY A 304 16.50 -16.18 16.12
C GLY A 304 17.87 -15.50 16.29
N SER A 305 17.91 -14.22 16.71
CA SER A 305 19.18 -13.47 16.85
C SER A 305 19.78 -13.48 18.26
N GLU A 306 19.03 -13.83 19.28
CA GLU A 306 19.53 -13.88 20.67
C GLU A 306 20.22 -15.20 21.04
N SER A 307 20.07 -16.27 20.25
CA SER A 307 20.70 -17.57 20.59
C SER A 307 22.12 -17.77 20.05
N LYS A 308 22.71 -16.79 19.34
CA LYS A 308 24.08 -16.88 18.77
C LYS A 308 25.13 -15.97 19.43
N ALA A 309 24.77 -15.28 20.53
CA ALA A 309 25.69 -14.41 21.24
C ALA A 309 26.16 -14.98 22.60
N SER A 310 25.96 -16.29 22.83
CA SER A 310 26.45 -16.97 24.07
C SER A 310 27.00 -18.36 23.70
N GLN A 311 28.11 -18.38 23.01
CA GLN A 311 29.09 -19.47 23.04
C GLN A 311 30.48 -18.92 22.70
#